data_538ad46f8cc27a822ea8eebe908eb4d7
#
_entry.id   538ad46f8cc27a822ea8eebe908eb4d7
#
_cell.length_a   1.000
_cell.length_b   1.000
_cell.length_c   1.000
_cell.angle_alpha   90.00
_cell.angle_beta   90.00
_cell.angle_gamma   90.00
#
_symmetry.space_group_name_H-M   'P 1'
#
loop_
_entity.id
_entity.type
_entity.pdbx_description
1 polymer ?
#
loop_
_entity_poly.entity_id
_entity_poly.type
_entity_poly.pdbx_seq_one_letter_code
_entity_poly.pdbx_strand_id
1 'polypeptide(L)'
;MNFRPSLRSRFGLASASLMAASLTLSACGVANSDSAGAAADTVRIVLPQEPPTLEPCDANLTSTGVVVRSNITEPLVERDPASGELQPLLATEWEQTAPTTWTFTLREGVKFSDGSAFDAEAAAHSIDRAVNGTFGCNVEGYVFGDDDLEAKAVDATHLEVTTAEADPILPLRLSFIEVVPASTSDTAKVREPIGTGPYKIEDWQNGTKLTLAVNDTYWGDAPAFMKAEYQWREEGSVRAAMITNDEADIATGLAPEDLSGDAAVRYPNNETTALRSTGTYAPLDDIRVRQAINYAIDRESIVDSLFDGYADVASQLVPEGVVGHNPDLEAWPYDPEKAKALIAEAKADGVPTGTKIRLISRNGLFPKVGETVEVVQKALEDIGLNVSIEMMDTAASVEYQSRPFPENTGPYIILVQHGNQAGDAQFSVDQYMLSDGAQSTFGTPEFDAQIGTADKAEGDDRQAAFAGIFADEPEKVSQFAYIAHMTGIIGESDNVEYKPNSATGDEMRVTEMKPAK
;
A
#
# COMPACT_ATOMS: atom_id res chain seq x y z
N MET A 1 -21.08 48.54 -43.27
CA MET A 1 -20.23 49.74 -43.44
C MET A 1 -18.82 49.19 -43.41
N ASN A 2 -18.22 48.74 -44.53
CA ASN A 2 -17.45 49.56 -45.49
C ASN A 2 -16.33 50.31 -44.74
N PHE A 3 -15.05 50.01 -44.87
CA PHE A 3 -14.19 50.25 -46.02
C PHE A 3 -12.80 49.62 -45.81
N ARG A 4 -12.35 48.90 -46.81
CA ARG A 4 -10.94 48.80 -47.28
C ARG A 4 -10.73 50.01 -48.27
N PRO A 5 -9.55 50.30 -48.82
CA PRO A 5 -8.32 49.63 -49.19
C PRO A 5 -7.05 50.52 -49.05
N SER A 6 -5.83 50.31 -49.44
CA SER A 6 -5.05 49.77 -50.57
C SER A 6 -3.59 50.26 -50.46
N LEU A 7 -2.63 49.44 -50.71
CA LEU A 7 -1.75 49.27 -51.93
C LEU A 7 -0.55 50.20 -52.11
N ARG A 8 0.55 49.53 -52.48
CA ARG A 8 1.69 49.85 -53.38
C ARG A 8 3.01 50.26 -52.73
N SER A 9 4.00 49.38 -52.74
CA SER A 9 5.00 49.03 -53.80
C SER A 9 6.08 50.09 -54.03
N ARG A 10 7.35 49.66 -53.96
CA ARG A 10 8.35 49.92 -54.98
C ARG A 10 9.66 49.17 -54.77
N PHE A 11 10.11 48.62 -55.85
CA PHE A 11 11.37 47.96 -56.13
C PHE A 11 12.61 48.83 -55.91
N GLY A 12 13.74 48.17 -55.58
CA GLY A 12 15.10 48.71 -55.71
C GLY A 12 16.11 47.60 -55.75
N LEU A 13 16.50 47.19 -56.95
CA LEU A 13 17.72 46.38 -57.24
C LEU A 13 18.96 47.24 -57.04
N ALA A 14 20.00 46.69 -56.46
CA ALA A 14 21.39 46.84 -56.99
C ALA A 14 22.39 46.01 -56.18
N SER A 15 23.02 45.07 -56.87
CA SER A 15 24.48 44.87 -57.08
C SER A 15 25.26 44.03 -56.06
N ALA A 16 25.77 42.98 -56.61
CA ALA A 16 26.69 41.99 -56.12
C ALA A 16 28.07 42.53 -55.69
N SER A 17 28.64 41.92 -54.65
CA SER A 17 30.08 41.83 -54.51
C SER A 17 30.41 40.50 -53.82
N LEU A 18 31.10 39.62 -54.55
CA LEU A 18 31.74 38.39 -54.06
C LEU A 18 32.86 38.78 -53.10
N MET A 19 32.81 38.19 -51.88
CA MET A 19 34.01 37.97 -51.07
C MET A 19 33.95 36.57 -50.47
N ALA A 20 34.84 35.72 -50.96
CA ALA A 20 35.09 34.38 -50.41
C ALA A 20 35.77 34.52 -49.05
N ALA A 21 35.13 34.04 -48.00
CA ALA A 21 35.75 33.84 -46.69
C ALA A 21 35.62 32.37 -46.30
N SER A 22 36.75 31.75 -46.16
CA SER A 22 36.98 30.36 -45.73
C SER A 22 36.31 30.11 -44.34
N LEU A 23 35.26 29.28 -44.29
CA LEU A 23 34.73 28.71 -43.08
C LEU A 23 35.60 27.55 -42.63
N THR A 24 36.44 27.78 -41.61
CA THR A 24 36.97 26.73 -40.76
C THR A 24 35.84 26.21 -39.88
N LEU A 25 35.35 25.00 -40.13
CA LEU A 25 34.52 24.26 -39.16
C LEU A 25 35.37 23.92 -37.93
N SER A 26 35.22 24.72 -36.89
CA SER A 26 35.57 24.27 -35.55
C SER A 26 34.41 23.39 -35.06
N ALA A 27 34.56 22.09 -35.18
CA ALA A 27 33.74 21.13 -34.42
C ALA A 27 34.05 21.35 -32.95
N CYS A 28 33.17 22.10 -32.25
CA CYS A 28 33.08 22.01 -30.79
C CYS A 28 32.53 20.61 -30.49
N GLY A 29 33.43 19.65 -30.25
CA GLY A 29 33.08 18.47 -29.51
C GLY A 29 32.65 18.93 -28.12
N VAL A 30 31.34 18.84 -27.85
CA VAL A 30 30.85 18.84 -26.47
C VAL A 30 31.37 17.55 -25.88
N ALA A 31 32.46 17.64 -25.12
CA ALA A 31 32.88 16.55 -24.26
C ALA A 31 31.82 16.39 -23.16
N ASN A 32 30.92 15.43 -23.35
CA ASN A 32 30.16 14.84 -22.25
C ASN A 32 31.15 14.06 -21.39
N SER A 33 31.80 14.74 -20.44
CA SER A 33 32.71 14.10 -19.50
C SER A 33 32.34 14.29 -18.03
N ASP A 34 31.10 14.79 -17.75
CA ASP A 34 30.64 14.95 -16.36
C ASP A 34 29.35 14.17 -16.02
N SER A 35 28.75 13.42 -16.98
CA SER A 35 27.53 12.68 -16.68
C SER A 35 27.73 11.23 -16.25
N ALA A 36 28.88 10.63 -16.49
CA ALA A 36 29.11 9.22 -16.13
C ALA A 36 29.43 9.02 -14.63
N GLY A 37 30.01 10.03 -13.95
CA GLY A 37 30.29 9.94 -12.52
C GLY A 37 29.09 10.27 -11.65
N ALA A 38 28.25 11.21 -12.08
CA ALA A 38 27.06 11.60 -11.33
C ALA A 38 25.90 10.58 -11.45
N ALA A 39 25.87 9.79 -12.53
CA ALA A 39 24.89 8.73 -12.70
C ALA A 39 25.19 7.49 -11.83
N ALA A 40 26.45 7.24 -11.50
CA ALA A 40 26.85 6.09 -10.68
C ALA A 40 26.50 6.25 -9.18
N ASP A 41 26.30 7.49 -8.71
CA ASP A 41 26.02 7.79 -7.29
C ASP A 41 24.53 8.05 -6.99
N THR A 42 23.67 8.02 -7.99
CA THR A 42 22.24 8.34 -7.89
C THR A 42 21.40 7.20 -8.42
N VAL A 43 20.44 6.70 -7.62
CA VAL A 43 19.38 5.82 -8.09
C VAL A 43 18.17 6.66 -8.51
N ARG A 44 17.62 6.38 -9.69
CA ARG A 44 16.48 7.08 -10.29
C ARG A 44 15.25 6.19 -10.22
N ILE A 45 14.25 6.65 -9.48
CA ILE A 45 13.03 5.90 -9.17
C ILE A 45 11.83 6.61 -9.80
N VAL A 46 10.99 5.88 -10.54
CA VAL A 46 9.74 6.44 -11.08
C VAL A 46 8.53 5.76 -10.44
N LEU A 47 7.68 6.58 -9.81
CA LEU A 47 6.46 6.18 -9.12
C LEU A 47 5.22 6.46 -10.00
N PRO A 48 4.06 5.80 -9.74
CA PRO A 48 2.80 6.11 -10.41
C PRO A 48 2.31 7.54 -10.18
N GLN A 49 2.53 8.07 -8.98
CA GLN A 49 2.06 9.40 -8.57
C GLN A 49 3.01 10.05 -7.56
N GLU A 50 2.93 11.36 -7.46
CA GLU A 50 3.59 12.10 -6.39
C GLU A 50 3.03 11.69 -5.03
N PRO A 51 3.88 11.45 -4.00
CA PRO A 51 3.38 11.30 -2.64
C PRO A 51 2.50 12.50 -2.24
N PRO A 52 1.29 12.27 -1.72
CA PRO A 52 0.39 13.38 -1.34
C PRO A 52 0.95 14.18 -0.17
N THR A 53 1.81 13.54 0.61
CA THR A 53 2.48 14.08 1.79
C THR A 53 3.78 13.32 2.03
N LEU A 54 4.72 13.91 2.76
CA LEU A 54 5.86 13.22 3.37
C LEU A 54 5.78 13.24 4.90
N GLU A 55 4.59 13.50 5.43
CA GLU A 55 4.32 13.46 6.87
C GLU A 55 4.58 12.06 7.43
N PRO A 56 5.45 11.88 8.43
CA PRO A 56 5.81 10.57 8.99
C PRO A 56 4.61 9.79 9.53
N CYS A 57 3.65 10.44 10.16
CA CYS A 57 2.47 9.75 10.69
C CYS A 57 1.43 9.34 9.61
N ASP A 58 1.69 9.67 8.36
CA ASP A 58 0.95 9.19 7.19
C ASP A 58 1.77 8.17 6.37
N ALA A 59 2.90 7.69 6.88
CA ALA A 59 3.83 6.81 6.15
C ALA A 59 3.28 5.38 5.92
N ASN A 60 2.17 5.02 6.55
CA ASN A 60 1.41 3.81 6.20
C ASN A 60 0.61 3.92 4.89
N LEU A 61 0.50 5.13 4.30
CA LEU A 61 0.05 5.30 2.91
C LEU A 61 1.18 4.86 1.98
N THR A 62 0.97 3.86 1.14
CA THR A 62 1.99 3.26 0.28
C THR A 62 2.81 4.30 -0.50
N SER A 63 2.16 5.29 -1.13
CA SER A 63 2.86 6.32 -1.89
C SER A 63 3.75 7.25 -1.05
N THR A 64 3.45 7.41 0.24
CA THR A 64 4.26 8.15 1.21
C THR A 64 5.34 7.25 1.80
N GLY A 65 4.96 6.04 2.22
CA GLY A 65 5.84 5.07 2.87
C GLY A 65 7.05 4.70 2.05
N VAL A 66 6.88 4.43 0.75
CA VAL A 66 8.00 4.09 -0.15
C VAL A 66 9.07 5.17 -0.27
N VAL A 67 8.78 6.39 0.16
CA VAL A 67 9.76 7.49 0.22
C VAL A 67 10.25 7.73 1.64
N VAL A 68 9.35 7.70 2.63
CA VAL A 68 9.63 8.16 4.00
C VAL A 68 10.19 7.04 4.86
N ARG A 69 9.52 5.86 4.90
CA ARG A 69 9.88 4.75 5.79
C ARG A 69 11.23 4.18 5.46
N SER A 70 12.04 3.99 6.48
CA SER A 70 13.41 3.43 6.42
C SER A 70 14.37 4.19 5.49
N ASN A 71 13.91 5.27 4.86
CA ASN A 71 14.77 6.16 4.06
C ASN A 71 15.01 7.50 4.78
N ILE A 72 13.95 8.18 5.22
CA ILE A 72 14.06 9.48 5.92
C ILE A 72 13.88 9.31 7.42
N THR A 73 12.86 8.53 7.82
CA THR A 73 12.52 8.24 9.21
C THR A 73 12.63 6.76 9.49
N GLU A 74 12.75 6.41 10.76
CA GLU A 74 12.82 5.03 11.23
C GLU A 74 11.90 4.86 12.44
N PRO A 75 11.21 3.70 12.59
CA PRO A 75 10.43 3.36 13.78
C PRO A 75 11.31 2.83 14.91
N LEU A 76 10.72 2.55 16.06
CA LEU A 76 11.43 1.91 17.19
C LEU A 76 11.88 0.51 16.85
N VAL A 77 11.01 -0.27 16.24
CA VAL A 77 11.26 -1.63 15.77
C VAL A 77 10.83 -1.71 14.31
N GLU A 78 11.48 -2.53 13.53
CA GLU A 78 11.14 -2.72 12.13
C GLU A 78 10.67 -4.14 11.85
N ARG A 79 10.01 -4.34 10.73
CA ARG A 79 9.75 -5.67 10.19
C ARG A 79 10.80 -6.00 9.13
N ASP A 80 11.37 -7.18 9.22
CA ASP A 80 12.22 -7.69 8.16
C ASP A 80 11.44 -7.74 6.83
N PRO A 81 11.96 -7.14 5.74
CA PRO A 81 11.19 -7.02 4.50
C PRO A 81 10.94 -8.34 3.77
N ALA A 82 11.67 -9.39 4.11
CA ALA A 82 11.51 -10.70 3.50
C ALA A 82 10.67 -11.66 4.35
N SER A 83 10.91 -11.69 5.68
CA SER A 83 10.24 -12.61 6.61
C SER A 83 9.04 -11.99 7.32
N GLY A 84 9.00 -10.66 7.44
CA GLY A 84 8.00 -9.95 8.24
C GLY A 84 8.22 -10.02 9.75
N GLU A 85 9.27 -10.69 10.22
CA GLU A 85 9.60 -10.77 11.64
C GLU A 85 10.06 -9.43 12.20
N LEU A 86 9.70 -9.15 13.47
CA LEU A 86 10.16 -7.95 14.15
C LEU A 86 11.67 -7.99 14.42
N GLN A 87 12.35 -6.91 14.08
CA GLN A 87 13.78 -6.73 14.25
C GLN A 87 14.07 -5.46 15.08
N PRO A 88 15.13 -5.47 15.89
CA PRO A 88 15.62 -4.28 16.58
C PRO A 88 16.07 -3.19 15.59
N LEU A 89 15.61 -1.93 15.81
CA LEU A 89 16.06 -0.78 15.04
C LEU A 89 16.48 0.37 15.98
N LEU A 90 15.65 1.38 16.23
CA LEU A 90 15.91 2.41 17.22
C LEU A 90 15.74 1.92 18.67
N ALA A 91 14.89 0.93 18.90
CA ALA A 91 14.91 0.10 20.11
C ALA A 91 15.79 -1.14 19.87
N THR A 92 16.62 -1.49 20.83
CA THR A 92 17.53 -2.64 20.80
C THR A 92 16.92 -3.87 21.48
N GLU A 93 16.03 -3.65 22.44
CA GLU A 93 15.32 -4.67 23.21
C GLU A 93 13.95 -4.15 23.63
N TRP A 94 12.98 -5.03 23.81
CA TRP A 94 11.66 -4.72 24.37
C TRP A 94 11.12 -5.91 25.17
N GLU A 95 10.34 -5.62 26.20
CA GLU A 95 9.75 -6.60 27.10
C GLU A 95 8.37 -6.16 27.55
N GLN A 96 7.41 -7.09 27.57
CA GLN A 96 6.11 -6.87 28.19
C GLN A 96 6.23 -7.08 29.71
N THR A 97 6.25 -6.00 30.47
CA THR A 97 6.45 -6.02 31.92
C THR A 97 5.13 -6.22 32.70
N ALA A 98 4.00 -5.90 32.06
CA ALA A 98 2.65 -6.20 32.52
C ALA A 98 1.72 -6.39 31.30
N PRO A 99 0.51 -6.96 31.45
CA PRO A 99 -0.40 -7.16 30.32
C PRO A 99 -0.67 -5.91 29.47
N THR A 100 -0.63 -4.73 30.07
CA THR A 100 -0.85 -3.43 29.44
C THR A 100 0.40 -2.56 29.37
N THR A 101 1.59 -3.09 29.69
CA THR A 101 2.81 -2.26 29.79
C THR A 101 3.98 -2.93 29.09
N TRP A 102 4.58 -2.21 28.18
CA TRP A 102 5.81 -2.57 27.49
C TRP A 102 6.93 -1.60 27.84
N THR A 103 8.14 -2.11 27.94
CA THR A 103 9.37 -1.31 28.10
C THR A 103 10.30 -1.54 26.92
N PHE A 104 10.94 -0.46 26.46
CA PHE A 104 11.86 -0.46 25.33
C PHE A 104 13.20 0.10 25.77
N THR A 105 14.29 -0.59 25.44
CA THR A 105 15.66 -0.07 25.56
C THR A 105 16.07 0.53 24.23
N LEU A 106 16.44 1.81 24.23
CA LEU A 106 16.72 2.56 23.02
C LEU A 106 18.21 2.55 22.67
N ARG A 107 18.50 2.65 21.39
CA ARG A 107 19.86 2.74 20.84
C ARG A 107 20.49 4.07 21.23
N GLU A 108 21.71 4.00 21.78
CA GLU A 108 22.48 5.19 22.17
C GLU A 108 23.24 5.82 20.98
N GLY A 109 23.43 7.13 21.01
CA GLY A 109 24.30 7.86 20.08
C GLY A 109 23.67 8.16 18.71
N VAL A 110 22.42 7.77 18.48
CA VAL A 110 21.66 8.10 17.27
C VAL A 110 21.36 9.60 17.21
N LYS A 111 21.39 10.16 16.01
CA LYS A 111 21.06 11.56 15.74
C LYS A 111 20.08 11.68 14.60
N PHE A 112 19.22 12.66 14.73
CA PHE A 112 18.40 13.12 13.60
C PHE A 112 19.25 13.85 12.55
N SER A 113 18.73 14.00 11.35
CA SER A 113 19.41 14.63 10.21
C SER A 113 19.72 16.13 10.41
N ASP A 114 19.10 16.77 11.39
CA ASP A 114 19.41 18.13 11.84
C ASP A 114 20.53 18.20 12.91
N GLY A 115 21.02 17.03 13.36
CA GLY A 115 22.07 16.88 14.37
C GLY A 115 21.56 16.81 15.80
N SER A 116 20.26 16.97 16.08
CA SER A 116 19.67 16.75 17.40
C SER A 116 19.77 15.27 17.80
N ALA A 117 19.79 14.99 19.11
CA ALA A 117 19.89 13.62 19.62
C ALA A 117 18.54 12.91 19.56
N PHE A 118 18.54 11.62 19.24
CA PHE A 118 17.44 10.71 19.50
C PHE A 118 17.54 10.19 20.93
N ASP A 119 16.43 10.21 21.66
CA ASP A 119 16.28 9.70 23.02
C ASP A 119 14.82 9.30 23.30
N ALA A 120 14.55 8.86 24.53
CA ALA A 120 13.23 8.42 24.93
C ALA A 120 12.18 9.56 24.96
N GLU A 121 12.58 10.84 25.07
CA GLU A 121 11.65 11.96 24.95
C GLU A 121 11.17 12.11 23.50
N ALA A 122 12.06 11.98 22.52
CA ALA A 122 11.70 11.99 21.10
C ALA A 122 10.81 10.79 20.73
N ALA A 123 11.11 9.60 21.26
CA ALA A 123 10.29 8.40 21.04
C ALA A 123 8.87 8.55 21.62
N ALA A 124 8.78 9.01 22.88
CA ALA A 124 7.48 9.25 23.54
C ALA A 124 6.67 10.32 22.81
N HIS A 125 7.31 11.44 22.42
CA HIS A 125 6.67 12.49 21.64
C HIS A 125 6.13 11.97 20.29
N SER A 126 6.88 11.10 19.61
CA SER A 126 6.47 10.55 18.31
C SER A 126 5.23 9.67 18.43
N ILE A 127 5.15 8.86 19.50
CA ILE A 127 3.97 8.02 19.79
C ILE A 127 2.76 8.92 20.13
N ASP A 128 2.92 9.85 21.08
CA ASP A 128 1.84 10.77 21.48
C ASP A 128 1.35 11.59 20.29
N ARG A 129 2.27 12.12 19.48
CA ARG A 129 1.96 12.87 18.27
C ARG A 129 1.17 12.06 17.24
N ALA A 130 1.55 10.80 17.03
CA ALA A 130 0.97 9.95 15.99
C ALA A 130 -0.39 9.36 16.41
N VAL A 131 -0.58 9.03 17.69
CA VAL A 131 -1.76 8.30 18.19
C VAL A 131 -2.75 9.26 18.88
N ASN A 132 -2.26 10.15 19.76
CA ASN A 132 -3.12 11.04 20.55
C ASN A 132 -3.24 12.44 19.94
N GLY A 133 -2.57 12.70 18.82
CA GLY A 133 -2.59 14.00 18.14
C GLY A 133 -3.95 14.34 17.53
N THR A 134 -4.26 15.64 17.42
CA THR A 134 -5.58 16.12 16.93
C THR A 134 -5.56 16.57 15.46
N PHE A 135 -4.46 16.37 14.75
CA PHE A 135 -4.31 16.84 13.36
C PHE A 135 -4.55 15.74 12.30
N GLY A 136 -5.03 14.57 12.72
CA GLY A 136 -5.49 13.49 11.86
C GLY A 136 -4.35 12.75 11.15
N CYS A 137 -3.58 12.00 11.92
CA CYS A 137 -2.61 11.03 11.41
C CYS A 137 -3.31 9.82 10.80
N ASN A 138 -2.83 9.35 9.66
CA ASN A 138 -3.43 8.16 9.04
C ASN A 138 -3.16 6.89 9.86
N VAL A 139 -2.00 6.78 10.50
CA VAL A 139 -1.63 5.64 11.35
C VAL A 139 -2.57 5.48 12.56
N GLU A 140 -3.09 6.57 13.12
CA GLU A 140 -4.06 6.54 14.22
C GLU A 140 -5.25 5.63 13.86
N GLY A 141 -6.02 5.96 12.84
CA GLY A 141 -7.21 5.19 12.47
C GLY A 141 -6.92 3.84 11.82
N TYR A 142 -5.75 3.67 11.20
CA TYR A 142 -5.39 2.42 10.52
C TYR A 142 -4.84 1.35 11.48
N VAL A 143 -4.00 1.76 12.45
CA VAL A 143 -3.24 0.85 13.31
C VAL A 143 -3.79 0.81 14.73
N PHE A 144 -4.22 1.96 15.27
CA PHE A 144 -4.59 2.10 16.68
C PHE A 144 -6.10 2.26 16.90
N GLY A 145 -6.87 2.65 15.87
CA GLY A 145 -8.31 2.86 16.03
C GLY A 145 -8.61 3.97 17.03
N ASP A 146 -9.40 3.64 18.05
CA ASP A 146 -9.76 4.55 19.17
C ASP A 146 -8.86 4.34 20.41
N ASP A 147 -7.72 3.63 20.27
CA ASP A 147 -6.82 3.36 21.40
C ASP A 147 -6.00 4.59 21.76
N ASP A 148 -5.95 4.88 23.07
CA ASP A 148 -5.03 5.85 23.65
C ASP A 148 -3.79 5.13 24.18
N LEU A 149 -2.60 5.64 23.83
CA LEU A 149 -1.34 5.15 24.37
C LEU A 149 -0.73 6.18 25.33
N GLU A 150 -0.26 5.73 26.48
CA GLU A 150 0.57 6.54 27.36
C GLU A 150 2.04 6.18 27.16
N ALA A 151 2.79 7.04 26.48
CA ALA A 151 4.22 6.87 26.24
C ALA A 151 5.02 7.78 27.19
N LYS A 152 6.00 7.21 27.91
CA LYS A 152 6.76 7.91 28.95
C LYS A 152 8.24 7.61 28.85
N ALA A 153 9.05 8.63 28.71
CA ALA A 153 10.49 8.53 28.92
C ALA A 153 10.79 8.29 30.41
N VAL A 154 11.36 7.13 30.73
CA VAL A 154 11.80 6.79 32.07
C VAL A 154 13.15 7.46 32.36
N ASP A 155 14.05 7.38 31.39
CA ASP A 155 15.32 8.10 31.28
C ASP A 155 15.68 8.31 29.80
N ALA A 156 16.89 8.71 29.47
CA ALA A 156 17.27 8.99 28.08
C ALA A 156 17.22 7.77 27.15
N THR A 157 17.32 6.57 27.69
CA THR A 157 17.45 5.31 26.93
C THR A 157 16.34 4.29 27.22
N HIS A 158 15.41 4.59 28.11
CA HIS A 158 14.30 3.70 28.46
C HIS A 158 12.96 4.40 28.27
N LEU A 159 12.11 3.75 27.45
CA LEU A 159 10.74 4.16 27.18
C LEU A 159 9.78 3.13 27.77
N GLU A 160 8.73 3.61 28.44
CA GLU A 160 7.58 2.81 28.87
C GLU A 160 6.36 3.21 28.05
N VAL A 161 5.62 2.22 27.53
CA VAL A 161 4.37 2.44 26.80
C VAL A 161 3.27 1.62 27.46
N THR A 162 2.17 2.27 27.81
CA THR A 162 1.01 1.66 28.47
C THR A 162 -0.21 1.79 27.57
N THR A 163 -0.97 0.69 27.46
CA THR A 163 -2.24 0.57 26.73
C THR A 163 -3.42 0.47 27.69
N ALA A 164 -4.63 0.81 27.26
CA ALA A 164 -5.85 0.67 28.06
C ALA A 164 -6.22 -0.79 28.30
N GLU A 165 -6.05 -1.64 27.30
CA GLU A 165 -6.28 -3.09 27.34
C GLU A 165 -4.98 -3.83 27.06
N ALA A 166 -4.95 -5.15 27.32
CA ALA A 166 -3.78 -5.98 27.00
C ALA A 166 -3.53 -6.01 25.47
N ASP A 167 -2.32 -5.64 25.07
CA ASP A 167 -1.90 -5.62 23.66
C ASP A 167 -0.61 -6.44 23.46
N PRO A 168 -0.73 -7.71 23.09
CA PRO A 168 0.43 -8.58 22.91
C PRO A 168 1.24 -8.22 21.66
N ILE A 169 0.70 -7.45 20.73
CA ILE A 169 1.37 -7.05 19.48
C ILE A 169 1.75 -5.56 19.46
N LEU A 170 1.76 -4.87 20.61
CA LEU A 170 2.13 -3.45 20.67
C LEU A 170 3.46 -3.13 19.95
N PRO A 171 4.55 -3.93 20.08
CA PRO A 171 5.78 -3.67 19.32
C PRO A 171 5.56 -3.69 17.80
N LEU A 172 4.72 -4.60 17.29
CA LEU A 172 4.35 -4.63 15.88
C LEU A 172 3.59 -3.37 15.46
N ARG A 173 2.63 -2.93 16.28
CA ARG A 173 1.86 -1.69 16.03
C ARG A 173 2.78 -0.47 16.05
N LEU A 174 3.75 -0.41 16.97
CA LEU A 174 4.75 0.66 17.04
C LEU A 174 5.73 0.68 15.85
N SER A 175 5.85 -0.41 15.09
CA SER A 175 6.63 -0.41 13.84
C SER A 175 6.03 0.46 12.75
N PHE A 176 4.80 0.94 12.93
CA PHE A 176 4.15 1.90 12.02
C PHE A 176 4.33 3.35 12.46
N ILE A 177 4.91 3.61 13.63
CA ILE A 177 5.16 4.97 14.12
C ILE A 177 6.60 5.36 13.79
N GLU A 178 6.71 6.29 12.86
CA GLU A 178 7.97 6.89 12.46
C GLU A 178 8.45 7.90 13.51
N VAL A 179 9.70 7.78 13.95
CA VAL A 179 10.26 8.63 15.00
C VAL A 179 10.73 9.97 14.43
N VAL A 180 10.34 11.05 15.11
CA VAL A 180 10.67 12.43 14.79
C VAL A 180 11.28 13.16 15.99
N PRO A 181 12.01 14.28 15.81
CA PRO A 181 12.50 15.07 16.94
C PRO A 181 11.37 15.54 17.86
N ALA A 182 11.61 15.61 19.17
CA ALA A 182 10.66 16.15 20.14
C ALA A 182 10.25 17.62 19.88
N SER A 183 10.99 18.34 19.03
CA SER A 183 10.66 19.69 18.56
C SER A 183 9.68 19.72 17.39
N THR A 184 9.31 18.56 16.82
CA THR A 184 8.36 18.48 15.71
C THR A 184 6.96 18.89 16.20
N SER A 185 6.21 19.65 15.38
CA SER A 185 4.87 20.12 15.75
C SER A 185 3.93 18.95 16.07
N ASP A 186 3.21 19.06 17.19
CA ASP A 186 2.14 18.14 17.64
C ASP A 186 0.73 18.59 17.22
N THR A 187 0.63 19.72 16.53
CA THR A 187 -0.63 20.35 16.13
C THR A 187 -0.77 20.54 14.61
N ALA A 188 0.26 20.17 13.83
CA ALA A 188 0.26 20.31 12.38
C ALA A 188 1.19 19.31 11.71
N LYS A 189 0.79 18.85 10.53
CA LYS A 189 1.60 18.01 9.66
C LYS A 189 2.83 18.76 9.15
N VAL A 190 3.94 18.06 9.04
CA VAL A 190 5.20 18.61 8.50
C VAL A 190 5.32 18.25 7.01
N ARG A 191 5.91 19.19 6.25
CA ARG A 191 6.14 18.96 4.82
C ARG A 191 7.46 18.23 4.55
N GLU A 192 8.49 18.62 5.29
CA GLU A 192 9.85 18.11 5.11
C GLU A 192 10.28 17.50 6.44
N PRO A 193 10.05 16.19 6.64
CA PRO A 193 10.36 15.54 7.90
C PRO A 193 11.87 15.48 8.16
N ILE A 194 12.20 15.58 9.44
CA ILE A 194 13.53 15.32 10.00
C ILE A 194 13.45 13.94 10.64
N GLY A 195 14.34 13.04 10.27
CA GLY A 195 14.36 11.67 10.79
C GLY A 195 15.77 11.19 11.07
N THR A 196 15.86 9.97 11.55
CA THR A 196 17.12 9.27 11.86
C THR A 196 17.65 8.46 10.70
N GLY A 197 16.89 8.33 9.63
CA GLY A 197 17.14 7.44 8.50
C GLY A 197 18.40 7.81 7.67
N PRO A 198 18.76 6.92 6.73
CA PRO A 198 19.99 7.04 5.91
C PRO A 198 19.98 8.24 4.94
N TYR A 199 18.81 8.77 4.64
CA TYR A 199 18.66 9.90 3.73
C TYR A 199 17.92 11.06 4.38
N LYS A 200 18.08 12.25 3.78
CA LYS A 200 17.34 13.48 4.08
C LYS A 200 16.88 14.14 2.79
N ILE A 201 15.84 14.95 2.85
CA ILE A 201 15.36 15.71 1.69
C ILE A 201 16.43 16.76 1.31
N GLU A 202 16.86 16.73 0.05
CA GLU A 202 17.74 17.74 -0.54
C GLU A 202 16.92 18.80 -1.30
N ASP A 203 15.93 18.35 -2.10
CA ASP A 203 15.10 19.23 -2.92
C ASP A 203 13.76 18.57 -3.21
N TRP A 204 12.66 19.30 -3.11
CA TRP A 204 11.33 18.84 -3.50
C TRP A 204 10.62 19.85 -4.38
N GLN A 205 10.58 19.58 -5.66
CA GLN A 205 9.88 20.33 -6.69
C GLN A 205 8.51 19.73 -6.96
N ASN A 206 7.47 20.26 -6.33
CA ASN A 206 6.09 19.79 -6.48
C ASN A 206 5.71 19.58 -7.95
N GLY A 207 5.06 18.45 -8.23
CA GLY A 207 4.63 18.07 -9.56
C GLY A 207 5.75 17.61 -10.48
N THR A 208 7.02 17.61 -10.03
CA THR A 208 8.16 17.34 -10.91
C THR A 208 9.05 16.22 -10.37
N LYS A 209 9.69 16.43 -9.22
CA LYS A 209 10.62 15.47 -8.64
C LYS A 209 10.92 15.73 -7.16
N LEU A 210 11.40 14.70 -6.48
CA LEU A 210 11.96 14.76 -5.15
C LEU A 210 13.37 14.18 -5.19
N THR A 211 14.32 14.83 -4.54
CA THR A 211 15.69 14.33 -4.39
C THR A 211 16.01 14.15 -2.91
N LEU A 212 16.43 12.96 -2.57
CA LEU A 212 17.03 12.64 -1.27
C LEU A 212 18.56 12.59 -1.41
N ALA A 213 19.27 13.08 -0.42
CA ALA A 213 20.71 12.94 -0.27
C ALA A 213 21.04 12.19 1.02
N VAL A 214 22.17 11.52 1.06
CA VAL A 214 22.64 10.79 2.26
C VAL A 214 22.64 11.71 3.47
N ASN A 215 22.18 11.16 4.59
CA ASN A 215 22.24 11.79 5.90
C ASN A 215 23.63 11.58 6.52
N ASP A 216 24.43 12.65 6.60
CA ASP A 216 25.80 12.61 7.13
C ASP A 216 25.88 12.19 8.61
N THR A 217 24.75 12.22 9.33
CA THR A 217 24.65 11.80 10.74
C THR A 217 24.08 10.42 10.93
N TYR A 218 23.83 9.68 9.83
CA TYR A 218 23.25 8.34 9.90
C TYR A 218 24.12 7.41 10.75
N TRP A 219 23.46 6.65 11.61
CA TRP A 219 24.10 5.77 12.59
C TRP A 219 24.43 4.37 12.05
N GLY A 220 23.78 3.96 10.96
CA GLY A 220 23.94 2.65 10.32
C GLY A 220 25.04 2.65 9.24
N ASP A 221 25.03 1.63 8.40
CA ASP A 221 25.97 1.47 7.30
C ASP A 221 25.73 2.52 6.20
N ALA A 222 26.81 2.96 5.55
CA ALA A 222 26.71 3.95 4.48
C ALA A 222 25.95 3.37 3.27
N PRO A 223 24.93 4.09 2.74
CA PRO A 223 24.23 3.69 1.53
C PRO A 223 25.14 3.55 0.32
N ALA A 224 24.79 2.63 -0.60
CA ALA A 224 25.53 2.45 -1.85
C ALA A 224 25.33 3.62 -2.83
N PHE A 225 24.13 4.23 -2.82
CA PHE A 225 23.83 5.42 -3.61
C PHE A 225 23.85 6.67 -2.71
N MET A 226 24.52 7.71 -3.17
CA MET A 226 24.61 8.99 -2.44
C MET A 226 23.33 9.81 -2.54
N LYS A 227 22.50 9.54 -3.56
CA LYS A 227 21.22 10.19 -3.82
C LYS A 227 20.17 9.21 -4.32
N ALA A 228 18.92 9.51 -4.00
CA ALA A 228 17.76 8.91 -4.64
C ALA A 228 16.91 10.03 -5.27
N GLU A 229 16.64 9.92 -6.56
CA GLU A 229 15.78 10.85 -7.29
C GLU A 229 14.47 10.17 -7.64
N TYR A 230 13.35 10.70 -7.12
CA TYR A 230 12.00 10.23 -7.40
C TYR A 230 11.32 11.13 -8.42
N GLN A 231 10.74 10.50 -9.44
CA GLN A 231 9.85 11.13 -10.40
C GLN A 231 8.52 10.35 -10.43
N TRP A 232 7.50 10.89 -11.07
CA TRP A 232 6.21 10.24 -11.17
C TRP A 232 5.63 10.36 -12.58
N ARG A 233 5.02 9.26 -13.02
CA ARG A 233 4.30 9.14 -14.30
C ARG A 233 3.09 8.24 -14.07
N GLU A 234 1.92 8.72 -14.42
CA GLU A 234 0.67 8.00 -14.20
C GLU A 234 0.59 6.70 -15.01
N GLU A 235 1.00 6.75 -16.29
CA GLU A 235 0.92 5.63 -17.21
C GLU A 235 2.05 4.61 -16.99
N GLY A 236 1.70 3.32 -16.75
CA GLY A 236 2.65 2.21 -16.56
C GLY A 236 3.60 2.03 -17.71
N SER A 237 3.07 2.07 -18.94
CA SER A 237 3.88 1.96 -20.18
C SER A 237 4.92 3.08 -20.31
N VAL A 238 4.66 4.28 -19.80
CA VAL A 238 5.63 5.38 -19.77
C VAL A 238 6.73 5.07 -18.74
N ARG A 239 6.36 4.57 -17.54
CA ARG A 239 7.35 4.17 -16.53
C ARG A 239 8.23 3.04 -17.03
N ALA A 240 7.65 2.04 -17.69
CA ALA A 240 8.39 0.94 -18.32
C ALA A 240 9.34 1.42 -19.44
N ALA A 241 8.90 2.39 -20.26
CA ALA A 241 9.75 3.00 -21.27
C ALA A 241 10.94 3.76 -20.67
N MET A 242 10.79 4.36 -19.48
CA MET A 242 11.91 5.01 -18.77
C MET A 242 12.99 4.01 -18.35
N ILE A 243 12.61 2.78 -17.97
CA ILE A 243 13.56 1.69 -17.71
C ILE A 243 14.30 1.30 -18.98
N THR A 244 13.57 1.01 -20.05
CA THR A 244 14.17 0.54 -21.32
C THR A 244 15.03 1.59 -22.02
N ASN A 245 14.81 2.87 -21.76
CA ASN A 245 15.58 3.99 -22.30
C ASN A 245 16.69 4.49 -21.37
N ASP A 246 16.95 3.81 -20.25
CA ASP A 246 17.92 4.24 -19.23
C ASP A 246 17.64 5.66 -18.68
N GLU A 247 16.36 6.00 -18.52
CA GLU A 247 15.90 7.25 -17.90
C GLU A 247 15.53 7.07 -16.41
N ALA A 248 15.24 5.83 -15.99
CA ALA A 248 15.02 5.42 -14.61
C ALA A 248 15.70 4.08 -14.32
N ASP A 249 16.01 3.81 -13.06
CA ASP A 249 16.63 2.57 -12.60
C ASP A 249 15.59 1.62 -11.98
N ILE A 250 14.59 2.18 -11.28
CA ILE A 250 13.45 1.44 -10.71
C ILE A 250 12.15 2.10 -11.16
N ALA A 251 11.19 1.28 -11.61
CA ALA A 251 9.82 1.69 -11.90
C ALA A 251 8.83 0.85 -11.08
N THR A 252 7.91 1.47 -10.34
CA THR A 252 6.93 0.75 -9.52
C THR A 252 5.54 0.71 -10.15
N GLY A 253 4.68 -0.23 -9.72
CA GLY A 253 3.28 -0.30 -10.11
C GLY A 253 3.07 -0.59 -11.60
N LEU A 254 3.87 -1.47 -12.18
CA LEU A 254 3.75 -1.90 -13.57
C LEU A 254 2.67 -2.98 -13.71
N ALA A 255 2.01 -2.98 -14.87
CA ALA A 255 1.13 -4.06 -15.30
C ALA A 255 1.94 -5.14 -16.07
N PRO A 256 1.42 -6.38 -16.15
CA PRO A 256 2.06 -7.47 -16.88
C PRO A 256 2.45 -7.13 -18.33
N GLU A 257 1.64 -6.33 -18.98
CA GLU A 257 1.83 -5.90 -20.35
C GLU A 257 2.82 -4.74 -20.54
N ASP A 258 3.16 -4.01 -19.45
CA ASP A 258 4.04 -2.83 -19.54
C ASP A 258 5.50 -3.20 -19.77
N LEU A 259 5.97 -4.27 -19.12
CA LEU A 259 7.37 -4.68 -19.17
C LEU A 259 7.49 -6.21 -19.11
N SER A 260 8.46 -6.77 -19.83
CA SER A 260 8.69 -8.21 -19.90
C SER A 260 10.18 -8.56 -19.86
N GLY A 261 10.48 -9.83 -19.66
CA GLY A 261 11.85 -10.34 -19.57
C GLY A 261 12.50 -10.07 -18.22
N ASP A 262 13.83 -10.04 -18.18
CA ASP A 262 14.59 -9.96 -16.93
C ASP A 262 14.45 -8.60 -16.20
N ALA A 263 14.05 -7.56 -16.94
CA ALA A 263 13.79 -6.24 -16.38
C ALA A 263 12.48 -6.15 -15.58
N ALA A 264 11.57 -7.15 -15.68
CA ALA A 264 10.31 -7.21 -14.94
C ALA A 264 10.48 -8.12 -13.72
N VAL A 265 10.71 -7.53 -12.56
CA VAL A 265 10.87 -8.26 -11.30
C VAL A 265 9.52 -8.41 -10.61
N ARG A 266 9.10 -9.65 -10.36
CA ARG A 266 7.85 -10.02 -9.70
C ARG A 266 8.07 -10.28 -8.23
N TYR A 267 7.11 -9.88 -7.40
CA TYR A 267 7.16 -10.16 -5.96
C TYR A 267 5.74 -10.25 -5.36
N PRO A 268 5.49 -11.09 -4.34
CA PRO A 268 4.25 -11.03 -3.57
C PRO A 268 4.11 -9.65 -2.93
N ASN A 269 2.97 -8.98 -3.10
CA ASN A 269 2.77 -7.63 -2.57
C ASN A 269 1.86 -7.57 -1.33
N ASN A 270 1.54 -8.73 -0.75
CA ASN A 270 0.67 -8.88 0.41
C ASN A 270 -0.75 -8.33 0.25
N GLU A 271 -1.24 -8.17 -0.98
CA GLU A 271 -2.60 -7.70 -1.24
C GLU A 271 -3.52 -8.85 -1.66
N THR A 272 -4.74 -8.82 -1.12
CA THR A 272 -5.79 -9.79 -1.47
C THR A 272 -6.96 -9.09 -2.12
N THR A 273 -7.33 -9.55 -3.30
CA THR A 273 -8.52 -9.11 -4.03
C THR A 273 -9.71 -10.00 -3.69
N ALA A 274 -10.82 -9.39 -3.28
CA ALA A 274 -12.04 -10.11 -2.89
C ALA A 274 -13.31 -9.30 -3.22
N LEU A 275 -14.42 -10.01 -3.35
CA LEU A 275 -15.76 -9.43 -3.35
C LEU A 275 -16.27 -9.39 -1.91
N ARG A 276 -16.69 -8.22 -1.42
CA ARG A 276 -17.35 -8.06 -0.13
C ARG A 276 -18.83 -7.75 -0.33
N SER A 277 -19.71 -8.58 0.21
CA SER A 277 -21.16 -8.42 0.13
C SER A 277 -21.70 -7.56 1.27
N THR A 278 -22.74 -6.73 0.99
CA THR A 278 -23.50 -6.08 2.07
C THR A 278 -24.45 -7.07 2.72
N GLY A 279 -24.23 -7.39 3.99
CA GLY A 279 -25.07 -8.34 4.74
C GLY A 279 -26.41 -7.81 5.23
N THR A 280 -26.74 -6.54 5.00
CA THR A 280 -27.94 -5.86 5.55
C THR A 280 -29.10 -5.74 4.59
N TYR A 281 -28.93 -6.05 3.31
CA TYR A 281 -29.94 -5.89 2.26
C TYR A 281 -30.19 -7.19 1.53
N ALA A 282 -31.48 -7.55 1.40
CA ALA A 282 -31.88 -8.68 0.57
C ALA A 282 -31.53 -8.44 -0.91
N PRO A 283 -31.03 -9.45 -1.63
CA PRO A 283 -30.94 -10.87 -1.24
C PRO A 283 -29.62 -11.23 -0.54
N LEU A 284 -28.70 -10.28 -0.33
CA LEU A 284 -27.35 -10.52 0.23
C LEU A 284 -27.35 -10.77 1.75
N ASP A 285 -28.46 -10.56 2.45
CA ASP A 285 -28.68 -10.92 3.86
C ASP A 285 -28.85 -12.44 4.07
N ASP A 286 -29.20 -13.21 3.01
CA ASP A 286 -29.26 -14.68 3.05
C ASP A 286 -27.88 -15.29 2.78
N ILE A 287 -27.38 -16.12 3.70
CA ILE A 287 -26.06 -16.77 3.57
C ILE A 287 -25.96 -17.66 2.34
N ARG A 288 -27.05 -18.32 1.93
CA ARG A 288 -27.05 -19.18 0.74
C ARG A 288 -26.75 -18.38 -0.54
N VAL A 289 -27.22 -17.13 -0.59
CA VAL A 289 -26.91 -16.24 -1.72
C VAL A 289 -25.42 -15.86 -1.71
N ARG A 290 -24.86 -15.55 -0.55
CA ARG A 290 -23.42 -15.25 -0.45
C ARG A 290 -22.54 -16.46 -0.74
N GLN A 291 -22.92 -17.65 -0.28
CA GLN A 291 -22.25 -18.90 -0.64
C GLN A 291 -22.40 -19.23 -2.14
N ALA A 292 -23.55 -18.95 -2.74
CA ALA A 292 -23.74 -19.12 -4.19
C ALA A 292 -22.79 -18.21 -4.99
N ILE A 293 -22.54 -16.98 -4.52
CA ILE A 293 -21.54 -16.08 -5.11
C ILE A 293 -20.15 -16.74 -5.08
N ASN A 294 -19.76 -17.33 -3.95
CA ASN A 294 -18.49 -18.04 -3.82
C ASN A 294 -18.34 -19.19 -4.83
N TYR A 295 -19.39 -20.04 -5.00
CA TYR A 295 -19.37 -21.14 -5.98
C TYR A 295 -19.43 -20.68 -7.43
N ALA A 296 -19.91 -19.45 -7.71
CA ALA A 296 -20.03 -18.93 -9.06
C ALA A 296 -18.71 -18.41 -9.65
N ILE A 297 -17.73 -18.08 -8.81
CA ILE A 297 -16.47 -17.45 -9.25
C ILE A 297 -15.44 -18.50 -9.64
N ASP A 298 -15.08 -18.54 -10.92
CA ASP A 298 -13.98 -19.34 -11.46
C ASP A 298 -12.66 -18.60 -11.25
N ARG A 299 -12.06 -18.80 -10.07
CA ARG A 299 -10.85 -18.11 -9.62
C ARG A 299 -9.65 -18.44 -10.48
N GLU A 300 -9.50 -19.73 -10.84
CA GLU A 300 -8.39 -20.20 -11.67
C GLU A 300 -8.44 -19.52 -13.04
N SER A 301 -9.62 -19.50 -13.68
CA SER A 301 -9.79 -18.82 -14.97
C SER A 301 -9.52 -17.31 -14.90
N ILE A 302 -9.88 -16.65 -13.79
CA ILE A 302 -9.57 -15.22 -13.58
C ILE A 302 -8.07 -15.01 -13.47
N VAL A 303 -7.39 -15.78 -12.62
CA VAL A 303 -5.94 -15.69 -12.42
C VAL A 303 -5.19 -15.97 -13.72
N ASP A 304 -5.52 -17.05 -14.40
CA ASP A 304 -4.81 -17.45 -15.62
C ASP A 304 -5.06 -16.49 -16.79
N SER A 305 -6.31 -16.03 -16.98
CA SER A 305 -6.69 -15.28 -18.19
C SER A 305 -6.55 -13.77 -18.04
N LEU A 306 -6.72 -13.23 -16.83
CA LEU A 306 -6.69 -11.79 -16.59
C LEU A 306 -5.40 -11.34 -15.92
N PHE A 307 -4.84 -12.17 -15.05
CA PHE A 307 -3.64 -11.78 -14.31
C PHE A 307 -2.35 -12.42 -14.86
N ASP A 308 -2.44 -13.30 -15.88
CA ASP A 308 -1.28 -13.85 -16.61
C ASP A 308 -0.19 -14.41 -15.67
N GLY A 309 -0.61 -15.08 -14.58
CA GLY A 309 0.29 -15.61 -13.54
C GLY A 309 0.85 -14.54 -12.58
N TYR A 310 0.24 -13.35 -12.51
CA TYR A 310 0.58 -12.27 -11.55
C TYR A 310 -0.36 -12.26 -10.34
N ALA A 311 -0.89 -13.41 -9.98
CA ALA A 311 -1.65 -13.61 -8.77
C ALA A 311 -1.75 -15.10 -8.48
N ASP A 312 -1.96 -15.45 -7.22
CA ASP A 312 -2.30 -16.78 -6.76
C ASP A 312 -3.77 -16.82 -6.32
N VAL A 313 -4.45 -17.95 -6.51
CA VAL A 313 -5.84 -18.07 -6.05
C VAL A 313 -5.91 -17.92 -4.54
N ALA A 314 -6.79 -17.05 -4.06
CA ALA A 314 -6.97 -16.79 -2.63
C ALA A 314 -8.06 -17.69 -2.02
N SER A 315 -7.75 -18.30 -0.87
CA SER A 315 -8.69 -19.04 -0.02
C SER A 315 -9.21 -18.22 1.16
N GLN A 316 -8.53 -17.15 1.52
CA GLN A 316 -8.76 -16.32 2.70
C GLN A 316 -8.26 -14.89 2.49
N LEU A 317 -8.51 -14.01 3.48
CA LEU A 317 -8.16 -12.59 3.37
C LEU A 317 -6.66 -12.33 3.49
N VAL A 318 -5.92 -13.15 4.23
CA VAL A 318 -4.48 -12.97 4.48
C VAL A 318 -3.66 -13.99 3.68
N PRO A 319 -2.58 -13.56 2.99
CA PRO A 319 -1.68 -14.47 2.27
C PRO A 319 -0.72 -15.20 3.21
N GLU A 320 0.03 -16.15 2.65
CA GLU A 320 1.13 -16.82 3.34
C GLU A 320 2.15 -15.80 3.88
N GLY A 321 2.71 -16.06 5.07
CA GLY A 321 3.63 -15.15 5.77
C GLY A 321 2.95 -14.13 6.69
N VAL A 322 1.63 -14.03 6.69
CA VAL A 322 0.86 -13.23 7.65
C VAL A 322 0.41 -14.14 8.80
N VAL A 323 0.62 -13.70 10.05
CA VAL A 323 0.14 -14.43 11.24
C VAL A 323 -1.37 -14.63 11.14
N GLY A 324 -1.82 -15.87 11.36
CA GLY A 324 -3.23 -16.26 11.18
C GLY A 324 -3.55 -16.87 9.82
N HIS A 325 -2.63 -16.85 8.84
CA HIS A 325 -2.84 -17.60 7.60
C HIS A 325 -3.06 -19.08 7.90
N ASN A 326 -4.11 -19.65 7.32
CA ASN A 326 -4.46 -21.06 7.46
C ASN A 326 -3.99 -21.83 6.22
N PRO A 327 -2.89 -22.61 6.30
CA PRO A 327 -2.34 -23.32 5.15
C PRO A 327 -3.19 -24.51 4.69
N ASP A 328 -4.13 -24.95 5.54
CA ASP A 328 -5.01 -26.09 5.24
C ASP A 328 -6.33 -25.65 4.58
N LEU A 329 -6.55 -24.34 4.43
CA LEU A 329 -7.79 -23.79 3.87
C LEU A 329 -7.69 -23.72 2.34
N GLU A 330 -8.45 -24.57 1.66
CA GLU A 330 -8.58 -24.56 0.21
C GLU A 330 -9.55 -23.46 -0.26
N ALA A 331 -9.28 -22.89 -1.43
CA ALA A 331 -10.22 -21.96 -2.06
C ALA A 331 -11.55 -22.64 -2.38
N TRP A 332 -12.64 -21.87 -2.30
CA TRP A 332 -13.95 -22.39 -2.67
C TRP A 332 -13.93 -22.90 -4.11
N PRO A 333 -14.45 -24.13 -4.35
CA PRO A 333 -14.44 -24.70 -5.69
C PRO A 333 -15.43 -23.96 -6.60
N TYR A 334 -15.08 -23.88 -7.88
CA TYR A 334 -16.00 -23.42 -8.90
C TYR A 334 -17.06 -24.48 -9.16
N ASP A 335 -18.32 -24.21 -8.77
CA ASP A 335 -19.46 -25.09 -8.97
C ASP A 335 -20.74 -24.27 -9.28
N PRO A 336 -20.91 -23.83 -10.54
CA PRO A 336 -22.06 -23.00 -10.93
C PRO A 336 -23.41 -23.74 -10.80
N GLU A 337 -23.43 -25.05 -10.82
CA GLU A 337 -24.68 -25.82 -10.64
C GLU A 337 -25.10 -25.82 -9.16
N LYS A 338 -24.16 -25.97 -8.24
CA LYS A 338 -24.42 -25.79 -6.80
C LYS A 338 -24.84 -24.36 -6.47
N ALA A 339 -24.19 -23.37 -7.08
CA ALA A 339 -24.59 -21.97 -6.95
C ALA A 339 -26.05 -21.74 -7.37
N LYS A 340 -26.45 -22.23 -8.55
CA LYS A 340 -27.85 -22.16 -9.04
C LYS A 340 -28.82 -22.84 -8.09
N ALA A 341 -28.45 -23.99 -7.54
CA ALA A 341 -29.29 -24.73 -6.60
C ALA A 341 -29.53 -23.89 -5.32
N LEU A 342 -28.50 -23.27 -4.75
CA LEU A 342 -28.61 -22.38 -3.58
C LEU A 342 -29.49 -21.15 -3.85
N ILE A 343 -29.36 -20.52 -5.03
CA ILE A 343 -30.22 -19.41 -5.43
C ILE A 343 -31.68 -19.86 -5.60
N ALA A 344 -31.92 -21.05 -6.18
CA ALA A 344 -33.27 -21.60 -6.34
C ALA A 344 -33.93 -21.93 -4.99
N GLU A 345 -33.16 -22.48 -4.04
CA GLU A 345 -33.59 -22.74 -2.66
C GLU A 345 -33.96 -21.45 -1.93
N ALA A 346 -33.06 -20.46 -1.92
CA ALA A 346 -33.32 -19.17 -1.32
C ALA A 346 -34.59 -18.51 -1.91
N LYS A 347 -34.74 -18.55 -3.22
CA LYS A 347 -35.92 -18.04 -3.92
C LYS A 347 -37.21 -18.77 -3.50
N ALA A 348 -37.16 -20.11 -3.33
CA ALA A 348 -38.31 -20.91 -2.90
C ALA A 348 -38.76 -20.52 -1.48
N ASP A 349 -37.86 -20.13 -0.63
CA ASP A 349 -38.12 -19.63 0.72
C ASP A 349 -38.51 -18.13 0.77
N GLY A 350 -38.65 -17.48 -0.40
CA GLY A 350 -39.16 -16.11 -0.52
C GLY A 350 -38.06 -15.02 -0.55
N VAL A 351 -36.79 -15.40 -0.61
CA VAL A 351 -35.70 -14.43 -0.78
C VAL A 351 -35.81 -13.75 -2.15
N PRO A 352 -35.81 -12.42 -2.25
CA PRO A 352 -36.02 -11.70 -3.51
C PRO A 352 -34.75 -11.68 -4.38
N THR A 353 -34.33 -12.85 -4.88
CA THR A 353 -33.09 -13.04 -5.67
C THR A 353 -33.04 -12.26 -6.98
N GLY A 354 -34.20 -11.74 -7.47
CA GLY A 354 -34.26 -10.85 -8.64
C GLY A 354 -34.01 -9.39 -8.37
N THR A 355 -33.79 -8.99 -7.09
CA THR A 355 -33.42 -7.62 -6.73
C THR A 355 -32.12 -7.23 -7.41
N LYS A 356 -32.08 -5.99 -7.92
CA LYS A 356 -30.89 -5.47 -8.59
C LYS A 356 -29.76 -5.26 -7.55
N ILE A 357 -28.64 -5.92 -7.76
CA ILE A 357 -27.40 -5.80 -6.97
C ILE A 357 -26.42 -4.91 -7.75
N ARG A 358 -25.82 -3.94 -7.07
CA ARG A 358 -24.76 -3.11 -7.64
C ARG A 358 -23.42 -3.81 -7.38
N LEU A 359 -22.65 -4.09 -8.44
CA LEU A 359 -21.24 -4.52 -8.33
C LEU A 359 -20.37 -3.28 -8.47
N ILE A 360 -19.88 -2.81 -7.34
CA ILE A 360 -19.09 -1.59 -7.22
C ILE A 360 -17.61 -1.92 -7.32
N SER A 361 -16.85 -1.10 -8.07
CA SER A 361 -15.40 -1.10 -8.06
C SER A 361 -14.87 0.30 -8.35
N ARG A 362 -13.60 0.54 -8.11
CA ARG A 362 -12.96 1.81 -8.45
C ARG A 362 -12.08 1.66 -9.68
N ASN A 363 -12.00 2.73 -10.46
CA ASN A 363 -11.07 2.83 -11.58
C ASN A 363 -9.61 2.75 -11.05
N GLY A 364 -8.77 1.97 -11.71
CA GLY A 364 -7.36 1.85 -11.36
C GLY A 364 -7.08 1.15 -10.02
N LEU A 365 -8.00 0.32 -9.52
CA LEU A 365 -7.78 -0.48 -8.31
C LEU A 365 -6.56 -1.41 -8.49
N PHE A 366 -6.52 -2.10 -9.63
CA PHE A 366 -5.39 -2.89 -10.12
C PHE A 366 -5.51 -3.02 -11.66
N PRO A 367 -4.46 -3.49 -12.36
CA PRO A 367 -4.54 -3.73 -13.79
C PRO A 367 -5.67 -4.68 -14.16
N LYS A 368 -6.43 -4.37 -15.24
CA LYS A 368 -7.59 -5.15 -15.72
C LYS A 368 -8.77 -5.27 -14.74
N VAL A 369 -8.90 -4.34 -13.83
CA VAL A 369 -10.05 -4.32 -12.91
C VAL A 369 -11.39 -4.25 -13.66
N GLY A 370 -11.46 -3.54 -14.79
CA GLY A 370 -12.66 -3.44 -15.63
C GLY A 370 -13.09 -4.79 -16.15
N GLU A 371 -12.18 -5.54 -16.75
CA GLU A 371 -12.41 -6.89 -17.25
C GLU A 371 -12.76 -7.86 -16.12
N THR A 372 -12.12 -7.71 -14.96
CA THR A 372 -12.42 -8.55 -13.78
C THR A 372 -13.87 -8.37 -13.34
N VAL A 373 -14.38 -7.15 -13.21
CA VAL A 373 -15.78 -6.93 -12.81
C VAL A 373 -16.78 -7.40 -13.87
N GLU A 374 -16.43 -7.34 -15.16
CA GLU A 374 -17.27 -7.89 -16.24
C GLU A 374 -17.38 -9.42 -16.15
N VAL A 375 -16.27 -10.12 -15.90
CA VAL A 375 -16.26 -11.58 -15.70
C VAL A 375 -17.07 -11.96 -14.45
N VAL A 376 -16.89 -11.23 -13.34
CA VAL A 376 -17.66 -11.43 -12.11
C VAL A 376 -19.15 -11.17 -12.35
N GLN A 377 -19.54 -10.07 -13.00
CA GLN A 377 -20.93 -9.78 -13.33
C GLN A 377 -21.55 -10.95 -14.09
N LYS A 378 -20.88 -11.41 -15.15
CA LYS A 378 -21.37 -12.51 -15.98
C LYS A 378 -21.55 -13.79 -15.15
N ALA A 379 -20.60 -14.14 -14.30
CA ALA A 379 -20.69 -15.31 -13.43
C ALA A 379 -21.92 -15.25 -12.50
N LEU A 380 -22.19 -14.08 -11.91
CA LEU A 380 -23.33 -13.86 -11.02
C LEU A 380 -24.67 -13.85 -11.77
N GLU A 381 -24.72 -13.31 -12.97
CA GLU A 381 -25.89 -13.37 -13.84
C GLU A 381 -26.21 -14.80 -14.28
N ASP A 382 -25.21 -15.62 -14.55
CA ASP A 382 -25.36 -17.02 -14.97
C ASP A 382 -25.95 -17.92 -13.89
N ILE A 383 -25.83 -17.54 -12.62
CA ILE A 383 -26.50 -18.24 -11.50
C ILE A 383 -27.89 -17.66 -11.17
N GLY A 384 -28.34 -16.63 -11.89
CA GLY A 384 -29.67 -16.04 -11.79
C GLY A 384 -29.83 -14.84 -10.90
N LEU A 385 -28.71 -14.16 -10.52
CA LEU A 385 -28.73 -12.87 -9.86
C LEU A 385 -28.83 -11.71 -10.89
N ASN A 386 -29.39 -10.59 -10.48
CA ASN A 386 -29.53 -9.39 -11.30
C ASN A 386 -28.47 -8.38 -10.91
N VAL A 387 -27.36 -8.31 -11.64
CA VAL A 387 -26.17 -7.54 -11.29
C VAL A 387 -25.90 -6.39 -12.26
N SER A 388 -25.48 -5.26 -11.78
CA SER A 388 -25.03 -4.13 -12.62
C SER A 388 -23.71 -3.57 -12.12
N ILE A 389 -22.75 -3.42 -13.01
CA ILE A 389 -21.46 -2.80 -12.72
C ILE A 389 -21.64 -1.29 -12.46
N GLU A 390 -20.90 -0.79 -11.48
CA GLU A 390 -20.78 0.61 -11.17
C GLU A 390 -19.30 0.94 -10.85
N MET A 391 -18.61 1.53 -11.83
CA MET A 391 -17.23 1.99 -11.67
C MET A 391 -17.23 3.40 -11.08
N MET A 392 -16.41 3.62 -10.05
CA MET A 392 -16.32 4.87 -9.30
C MET A 392 -14.89 5.42 -9.32
N ASP A 393 -14.72 6.68 -8.99
CA ASP A 393 -13.42 7.20 -8.55
C ASP A 393 -13.08 6.74 -7.12
N THR A 394 -11.82 6.97 -6.71
CA THR A 394 -11.35 6.51 -5.40
C THR A 394 -12.14 7.12 -4.25
N ALA A 395 -12.43 8.42 -4.29
CA ALA A 395 -13.13 9.12 -3.21
C ALA A 395 -14.56 8.58 -3.02
N ALA A 396 -15.30 8.42 -4.13
CA ALA A 396 -16.65 7.89 -4.10
C ALA A 396 -16.67 6.41 -3.63
N SER A 397 -15.67 5.60 -4.01
CA SER A 397 -15.63 4.18 -3.61
C SER A 397 -15.35 3.99 -2.12
N VAL A 398 -14.54 4.86 -1.50
CA VAL A 398 -14.22 4.81 -0.06
C VAL A 398 -15.47 4.94 0.81
N GLU A 399 -16.47 5.73 0.40
CA GLU A 399 -17.75 5.83 1.12
C GLU A 399 -18.49 4.49 1.24
N TYR A 400 -18.29 3.57 0.28
CA TYR A 400 -18.86 2.21 0.32
C TYR A 400 -17.94 1.18 0.98
N GLN A 401 -16.70 1.54 1.24
CA GLN A 401 -15.73 0.65 1.88
C GLN A 401 -15.76 0.74 3.40
N SER A 402 -15.92 1.95 3.96
CA SER A 402 -15.75 2.21 5.39
C SER A 402 -16.97 2.89 5.99
N ARG A 403 -17.21 2.65 7.29
CA ARG A 403 -18.25 3.32 8.07
C ARG A 403 -17.91 4.81 8.26
N PRO A 404 -18.97 5.67 8.30
CA PRO A 404 -20.39 5.34 8.17
C PRO A 404 -20.78 5.05 6.72
N PHE A 405 -21.32 3.86 6.45
CA PHE A 405 -21.77 3.50 5.10
C PHE A 405 -22.93 4.40 4.65
N PRO A 406 -23.06 4.69 3.33
CA PRO A 406 -24.17 5.46 2.81
C PRO A 406 -25.52 4.76 3.12
N GLU A 407 -26.51 5.55 3.53
CA GLU A 407 -27.85 5.03 3.82
C GLU A 407 -28.66 4.75 2.55
N ASN A 408 -29.60 3.81 2.62
CA ASN A 408 -30.57 3.49 1.57
C ASN A 408 -29.94 3.10 0.22
N THR A 409 -28.78 2.50 0.24
CA THR A 409 -28.06 2.08 -0.98
C THR A 409 -28.68 0.89 -1.70
N GLY A 410 -29.47 0.07 -0.99
CA GLY A 410 -29.85 -1.26 -1.44
C GLY A 410 -28.66 -2.23 -1.43
N PRO A 411 -28.85 -3.46 -1.97
CA PRO A 411 -27.79 -4.46 -1.97
C PRO A 411 -26.68 -4.09 -2.94
N TYR A 412 -25.43 -4.18 -2.46
CA TYR A 412 -24.24 -4.06 -3.29
C TYR A 412 -23.17 -5.07 -2.89
N ILE A 413 -22.33 -5.39 -3.85
CA ILE A 413 -21.09 -6.13 -3.69
C ILE A 413 -19.99 -5.17 -4.11
N ILE A 414 -18.95 -5.03 -3.32
CA ILE A 414 -17.82 -4.19 -3.67
C ILE A 414 -16.57 -5.05 -3.88
N LEU A 415 -15.87 -4.81 -5.00
CA LEU A 415 -14.56 -5.40 -5.24
C LEU A 415 -13.54 -4.60 -4.43
N VAL A 416 -12.92 -5.25 -3.47
CA VAL A 416 -11.89 -4.68 -2.59
C VAL A 416 -10.52 -5.29 -2.89
N GLN A 417 -9.49 -4.51 -2.67
CA GLN A 417 -8.11 -4.97 -2.58
C GLN A 417 -7.62 -4.59 -1.19
N HIS A 418 -7.29 -5.59 -0.39
CA HIS A 418 -6.89 -5.43 1.00
C HIS A 418 -5.40 -5.70 1.14
N GLY A 419 -4.67 -4.74 1.72
CA GLY A 419 -3.26 -4.89 2.03
C GLY A 419 -3.04 -5.52 3.41
N ASN A 420 -2.11 -6.46 3.47
CA ASN A 420 -1.74 -7.19 4.69
C ASN A 420 -0.33 -6.81 5.17
N GLN A 421 0.09 -5.57 4.94
CA GLN A 421 1.44 -5.08 5.23
C GLN A 421 1.79 -5.13 6.72
N ALA A 422 0.79 -5.14 7.60
CA ALA A 422 1.00 -5.29 9.04
C ALA A 422 1.52 -6.68 9.43
N GLY A 423 1.24 -7.73 8.63
CA GLY A 423 1.75 -9.08 8.84
C GLY A 423 1.09 -9.86 9.97
N ASP A 424 -0.02 -9.36 10.51
CA ASP A 424 -0.84 -10.03 11.51
C ASP A 424 -2.33 -9.89 11.13
N ALA A 425 -3.07 -10.98 11.22
CA ALA A 425 -4.47 -11.05 10.83
C ALA A 425 -5.38 -10.14 11.63
N GLN A 426 -5.01 -9.72 12.84
CA GLN A 426 -5.81 -8.80 13.65
C GLN A 426 -6.18 -7.54 12.87
N PHE A 427 -5.21 -6.91 12.20
CA PHE A 427 -5.46 -5.69 11.40
C PHE A 427 -6.51 -5.88 10.30
N SER A 428 -6.62 -7.09 9.77
CA SER A 428 -7.60 -7.44 8.74
C SER A 428 -8.94 -7.84 9.36
N VAL A 429 -8.90 -8.65 10.41
CA VAL A 429 -10.09 -9.23 11.05
C VAL A 429 -10.88 -8.17 11.81
N ASP A 430 -10.22 -7.30 12.57
CA ASP A 430 -10.87 -6.21 13.31
C ASP A 430 -11.59 -5.24 12.37
N GLN A 431 -10.96 -4.89 11.26
CA GLN A 431 -11.56 -3.99 10.29
C GLN A 431 -12.76 -4.59 9.55
N TYR A 432 -12.66 -5.87 9.16
CA TYR A 432 -13.59 -6.47 8.21
C TYR A 432 -14.57 -7.48 8.82
N MET A 433 -14.26 -8.06 9.99
CA MET A 433 -15.02 -9.20 10.51
C MET A 433 -15.66 -8.94 11.87
N LEU A 434 -15.19 -7.98 12.68
CA LEU A 434 -15.93 -7.51 13.85
C LEU A 434 -17.26 -6.87 13.41
N SER A 435 -18.32 -7.06 14.19
CA SER A 435 -19.65 -6.50 13.89
C SER A 435 -19.65 -4.98 13.75
N ASP A 436 -18.79 -4.27 14.47
CA ASP A 436 -18.58 -2.82 14.43
C ASP A 436 -17.32 -2.39 13.68
N GLY A 437 -16.54 -3.33 13.14
CA GLY A 437 -15.34 -3.07 12.36
C GLY A 437 -15.56 -2.03 11.27
N ALA A 438 -14.57 -1.16 11.07
CA ALA A 438 -14.69 0.01 10.18
C ALA A 438 -15.12 -0.34 8.74
N GLN A 439 -14.77 -1.52 8.28
CA GLN A 439 -15.09 -2.01 6.94
C GLN A 439 -15.99 -3.26 6.95
N SER A 440 -16.49 -3.66 8.12
CA SER A 440 -17.35 -4.82 8.27
C SER A 440 -18.80 -4.50 7.86
N THR A 441 -19.38 -5.39 7.08
CA THR A 441 -20.78 -5.32 6.67
C THR A 441 -21.62 -6.41 7.30
N PHE A 442 -21.01 -7.37 7.99
CA PHE A 442 -21.69 -8.50 8.60
C PHE A 442 -20.85 -9.10 9.73
N GLY A 443 -21.41 -9.17 10.92
CA GLY A 443 -20.81 -9.82 12.09
C GLY A 443 -21.88 -10.43 12.98
N THR A 444 -21.45 -11.27 13.92
CA THR A 444 -22.32 -11.86 14.95
C THR A 444 -21.62 -11.75 16.31
N PRO A 445 -22.37 -11.64 17.42
CA PRO A 445 -21.75 -11.61 18.76
C PRO A 445 -20.89 -12.83 19.07
N GLU A 446 -21.19 -13.99 18.46
CA GLU A 446 -20.43 -15.21 18.63
C GLU A 446 -19.07 -15.12 17.89
N PHE A 447 -19.08 -14.54 16.70
CA PHE A 447 -17.87 -14.32 15.90
C PHE A 447 -16.98 -13.22 16.52
N ASP A 448 -17.61 -12.13 17.02
CA ASP A 448 -16.89 -11.07 17.76
C ASP A 448 -16.18 -11.63 19.02
N ALA A 449 -16.84 -12.56 19.76
CA ALA A 449 -16.22 -13.18 20.92
C ALA A 449 -15.02 -14.09 20.54
N GLN A 450 -15.08 -14.74 19.38
CA GLN A 450 -13.98 -15.55 18.86
C GLN A 450 -12.79 -14.65 18.47
N ILE A 451 -13.06 -13.53 17.80
CA ILE A 451 -12.05 -12.51 17.42
C ILE A 451 -11.40 -11.94 18.70
N GLY A 452 -12.19 -11.46 19.66
CA GLY A 452 -11.64 -10.89 20.91
C GLY A 452 -10.87 -11.91 21.78
N THR A 453 -10.98 -13.22 21.49
CA THR A 453 -10.12 -14.25 22.07
C THR A 453 -8.80 -14.36 21.33
N ALA A 454 -8.85 -14.28 20.00
CA ALA A 454 -7.66 -14.34 19.14
C ALA A 454 -6.76 -13.12 19.34
N ASP A 455 -7.33 -11.92 19.53
CA ASP A 455 -6.60 -10.67 19.76
C ASP A 455 -5.70 -10.72 21.01
N LYS A 456 -6.13 -11.47 22.01
CA LYS A 456 -5.41 -11.62 23.30
C LYS A 456 -4.46 -12.80 23.33
N ALA A 457 -4.47 -13.62 22.29
CA ALA A 457 -3.59 -14.77 22.18
C ALA A 457 -2.20 -14.37 21.69
N GLU A 458 -1.20 -15.19 21.98
CA GLU A 458 0.20 -14.97 21.65
C GLU A 458 0.78 -16.18 20.91
N GLY A 459 1.82 -15.98 20.10
CA GLY A 459 2.59 -17.02 19.44
C GLY A 459 1.74 -18.03 18.66
N ASP A 460 1.96 -19.32 18.89
CA ASP A 460 1.25 -20.40 18.18
C ASP A 460 -0.25 -20.43 18.47
N ASP A 461 -0.68 -20.02 19.67
CA ASP A 461 -2.10 -19.95 20.03
C ASP A 461 -2.80 -18.82 19.25
N ARG A 462 -2.13 -17.70 19.02
CA ARG A 462 -2.62 -16.60 18.18
C ARG A 462 -2.73 -17.04 16.72
N GLN A 463 -1.68 -17.65 16.20
CA GLN A 463 -1.67 -18.21 14.84
C GLN A 463 -2.85 -19.16 14.64
N ALA A 464 -3.07 -20.09 15.56
CA ALA A 464 -4.15 -21.08 15.47
C ALA A 464 -5.54 -20.44 15.62
N ALA A 465 -5.69 -19.43 16.48
CA ALA A 465 -6.97 -18.75 16.71
C ALA A 465 -7.43 -17.99 15.46
N PHE A 466 -6.56 -17.19 14.84
CA PHE A 466 -6.90 -16.48 13.59
C PHE A 466 -7.08 -17.44 12.41
N ALA A 467 -6.28 -18.50 12.29
CA ALA A 467 -6.47 -19.54 11.29
C ALA A 467 -7.87 -20.19 11.41
N GLY A 468 -8.36 -20.37 12.65
CA GLY A 468 -9.71 -20.84 12.92
C GLY A 468 -10.81 -19.86 12.47
N ILE A 469 -10.59 -18.55 12.64
CA ILE A 469 -11.51 -17.49 12.17
C ILE A 469 -11.67 -17.55 10.64
N PHE A 470 -10.56 -17.67 9.91
CA PHE A 470 -10.61 -17.79 8.45
C PHE A 470 -11.25 -19.09 7.97
N ALA A 471 -11.15 -20.18 8.74
CA ALA A 471 -11.88 -21.42 8.44
C ALA A 471 -13.38 -21.28 8.67
N ASP A 472 -13.78 -20.53 9.70
CA ASP A 472 -15.17 -20.34 10.09
C ASP A 472 -15.91 -19.30 9.22
N GLU A 473 -15.22 -18.25 8.75
CA GLU A 473 -15.83 -17.13 8.01
C GLU A 473 -16.65 -17.59 6.79
N PRO A 474 -16.13 -18.41 5.86
CA PRO A 474 -16.87 -18.82 4.68
C PRO A 474 -18.14 -19.64 4.99
N GLU A 475 -18.13 -20.41 6.06
CA GLU A 475 -19.22 -21.30 6.45
C GLU A 475 -20.29 -20.59 7.30
N LYS A 476 -19.89 -19.71 8.21
CA LYS A 476 -20.77 -19.09 9.21
C LYS A 476 -21.24 -17.69 8.81
N VAL A 477 -20.40 -16.95 8.10
CA VAL A 477 -20.63 -15.55 7.72
C VAL A 477 -20.69 -15.39 6.20
N SER A 478 -19.70 -15.88 5.48
CA SER A 478 -19.57 -15.80 4.03
C SER A 478 -19.72 -14.36 3.50
N GLN A 479 -19.11 -13.40 4.20
CA GLN A 479 -19.12 -12.00 3.77
C GLN A 479 -18.31 -11.80 2.50
N PHE A 480 -17.23 -12.58 2.36
CA PHE A 480 -16.29 -12.49 1.26
C PHE A 480 -16.44 -13.61 0.23
N ALA A 481 -16.14 -13.28 -1.02
CA ALA A 481 -15.68 -14.23 -2.01
C ALA A 481 -14.26 -13.82 -2.43
N TYR A 482 -13.27 -14.47 -1.84
CA TYR A 482 -11.86 -14.25 -2.13
C TYR A 482 -11.56 -14.63 -3.58
N ILE A 483 -10.73 -13.84 -4.27
CA ILE A 483 -10.38 -14.09 -5.68
C ILE A 483 -8.90 -14.45 -5.79
N ALA A 484 -8.02 -13.53 -5.41
CA ALA A 484 -6.60 -13.69 -5.65
C ALA A 484 -5.73 -12.95 -4.62
N HIS A 485 -4.58 -13.56 -4.28
CA HIS A 485 -3.44 -12.86 -3.68
C HIS A 485 -2.60 -12.28 -4.81
N MET A 486 -2.35 -10.97 -4.75
CA MET A 486 -1.76 -10.24 -5.86
C MET A 486 -0.23 -10.27 -5.83
N THR A 487 0.36 -10.16 -7.01
CA THR A 487 1.80 -10.01 -7.21
C THR A 487 2.07 -8.62 -7.76
N GLY A 488 3.01 -7.91 -7.16
CA GLY A 488 3.53 -6.65 -7.67
C GLY A 488 4.57 -6.86 -8.75
N ILE A 489 4.75 -5.84 -9.60
CA ILE A 489 5.79 -5.82 -10.62
C ILE A 489 6.54 -4.52 -10.50
N ILE A 490 7.87 -4.62 -10.41
CA ILE A 490 8.75 -3.47 -10.62
C ILE A 490 9.54 -3.67 -11.91
N GLY A 491 9.86 -2.55 -12.57
CA GLY A 491 10.88 -2.50 -13.59
C GLY A 491 12.23 -2.21 -12.95
N GLU A 492 13.25 -2.97 -13.35
CA GLU A 492 14.63 -2.83 -12.90
C GLU A 492 15.54 -2.67 -14.11
N SER A 493 16.39 -1.64 -14.12
CA SER A 493 17.40 -1.43 -15.17
C SER A 493 18.65 -2.27 -14.91
N ASP A 494 19.48 -2.42 -15.94
CA ASP A 494 20.79 -3.10 -15.82
C ASP A 494 21.78 -2.36 -14.88
N ASN A 495 21.43 -1.18 -14.35
CA ASN A 495 22.31 -0.38 -13.49
C ASN A 495 22.15 -0.65 -12.00
N VAL A 496 21.08 -1.29 -11.59
CA VAL A 496 20.73 -1.52 -10.20
C VAL A 496 20.37 -2.98 -9.93
N GLU A 497 20.69 -3.47 -8.75
CA GLU A 497 20.18 -4.72 -8.20
C GLU A 497 19.29 -4.37 -7.00
N TYR A 498 18.02 -4.77 -7.04
CA TYR A 498 17.06 -4.57 -5.94
C TYR A 498 16.09 -5.73 -5.81
N LYS A 499 15.90 -6.20 -4.59
CA LYS A 499 14.86 -7.17 -4.25
C LYS A 499 13.70 -6.44 -3.55
N PRO A 500 12.51 -6.37 -4.17
CA PRO A 500 11.37 -5.70 -3.54
C PRO A 500 10.95 -6.33 -2.23
N ASN A 501 10.45 -5.51 -1.32
CA ASN A 501 9.90 -5.95 -0.04
C ASN A 501 8.60 -6.73 -0.28
N SER A 502 8.54 -7.97 0.17
CA SER A 502 7.34 -8.81 0.07
C SER A 502 6.44 -8.69 1.30
N ALA A 503 7.04 -8.55 2.48
CA ALA A 503 6.31 -8.49 3.75
C ALA A 503 5.85 -7.07 4.14
N THR A 504 6.48 -6.02 3.59
CA THR A 504 6.20 -4.61 3.90
C THR A 504 5.98 -3.81 2.61
N GLY A 505 4.86 -4.06 1.92
CA GLY A 505 4.57 -3.49 0.59
C GLY A 505 4.42 -1.96 0.53
N ASP A 506 4.36 -1.29 1.66
CA ASP A 506 4.33 0.17 1.82
C ASP A 506 5.72 0.78 2.06
N GLU A 507 6.79 0.03 1.81
CA GLU A 507 8.17 0.42 2.05
C GLU A 507 9.06 0.06 0.84
N MET A 508 10.04 0.89 0.56
CA MET A 508 11.07 0.64 -0.46
C MET A 508 12.42 1.18 0.02
N ARG A 509 13.27 0.32 0.55
CA ARG A 509 14.55 0.70 1.17
C ARG A 509 15.61 0.97 0.11
N VAL A 510 15.98 2.22 -0.06
CA VAL A 510 17.06 2.63 -0.98
C VAL A 510 18.41 2.05 -0.54
N THR A 511 18.61 1.80 0.75
CA THR A 511 19.83 1.15 1.29
C THR A 511 20.01 -0.30 0.82
N GLU A 512 18.94 -0.98 0.41
CA GLU A 512 19.00 -2.34 -0.14
C GLU A 512 19.29 -2.37 -1.64
N MET A 513 19.18 -1.22 -2.31
CA MET A 513 19.55 -1.06 -3.72
C MET A 513 21.06 -0.99 -3.87
N LYS A 514 21.60 -1.70 -4.85
CA LYS A 514 23.04 -1.75 -5.12
C LYS A 514 23.31 -1.47 -6.60
N PRO A 515 24.39 -0.76 -6.93
CA PRO A 515 24.84 -0.68 -8.32
C PRO A 515 25.07 -2.10 -8.86
N ALA A 516 24.53 -2.40 -10.04
CA ALA A 516 24.79 -3.64 -10.72
C ALA A 516 26.28 -3.74 -11.10
N LYS A 517 26.81 -4.96 -11.12
CA LYS A 517 28.25 -5.21 -11.31
C LYS A 517 28.67 -5.11 -12.77
#